data_2e2d4e2e6b8359b36e52a83238d1085f
#
_entry.id   2e2d4e2e6b8359b36e52a83238d1085f
#
_cell.length_a   1.000
_cell.length_b   1.000
_cell.length_c   1.000
_cell.angle_alpha   90.00
_cell.angle_beta   90.00
_cell.angle_gamma   90.00
#
_symmetry.space_group_name_H-M   'P 1'
#
loop_
_entity.id
_entity.type
_entity.pdbx_description
1 polymer ?
#
loop_
_entity_poly.entity_id
_entity_poly.type
_entity_poly.pdbx_seq_one_letter_code
_entity_poly.pdbx_strand_id
1 'polypeptide(L)'
;MKRGTLILGVVLVIGMVAGAGYLGLQSVQGKDTPGTEAPSTVAVTRGDVQTTVTAPGHVVNAREAVLAFGVAGTLAEVHTQPGLQVSTGQLLAQLDEAPLHEQVRAAQADLEVAQAGLAQLQAGPSAAEWAAAQLALSSAEARLRALTAGPSAAEIASAEAEVAAARNELAVLRALPDPATLTQAQAQLDRASAALQQAQTAYDRVRDRPDIGLLPQALALQRATTDYEAAQASLDAARQAATPAALEAARARLAAAQAKLHQLKTGASADELALAQLQVELAHAELAQLTAGPSAADLRQAEAAVQLAEVALSKALAGLESATLVAPFAGTVLEVRAGPGEMIAAGAGLILLADSSRLEVESTVIEEDLPLVQSGQQVELFFDAQPEAQVLGRVARIVPQRLPGDRPLYAIYITSADLPEGLVAGMTADASIVVDSREDVLCLPRALVRARSDGMATVQVWTGSEVEERAVQVGLRGDVYIELLDGIAQGEEVVAQ
;
A
#
# COMPACT_ATOMS: atom_id res chain seq x y z
N MET A 1 -0.84 53.83 -77.25
CA MET A 1 -0.38 54.08 -78.66
C MET A 1 0.81 53.19 -78.90
N LYS A 2 0.89 52.54 -80.05
CA LYS A 2 1.91 51.64 -80.63
C LYS A 2 1.61 50.15 -80.51
N ARG A 3 0.62 49.72 -81.27
CA ARG A 3 0.42 48.37 -81.81
C ARG A 3 0.45 48.60 -83.35
N GLY A 4 1.57 48.23 -83.99
CA GLY A 4 1.59 48.48 -85.44
C GLY A 4 2.87 48.13 -86.23
N THR A 5 3.84 47.35 -85.60
CA THR A 5 5.14 47.12 -86.32
C THR A 5 5.63 45.65 -86.23
N LEU A 6 4.74 44.67 -85.94
CA LEU A 6 5.17 43.25 -85.76
C LEU A 6 4.51 42.27 -86.76
N ILE A 7 3.75 42.74 -87.75
CA ILE A 7 3.08 41.92 -88.79
C ILE A 7 3.79 41.87 -90.12
N LEU A 8 4.74 42.75 -90.38
CA LEU A 8 5.42 42.82 -91.74
C LEU A 8 6.65 41.89 -91.83
N GLY A 9 7.21 41.39 -90.70
CA GLY A 9 8.41 40.50 -90.70
C GLY A 9 8.15 39.03 -90.95
N VAL A 10 6.96 38.51 -90.63
CA VAL A 10 6.62 37.06 -90.67
C VAL A 10 6.25 36.63 -92.11
N VAL A 11 5.72 37.48 -92.97
CA VAL A 11 5.29 37.12 -94.33
C VAL A 11 6.48 36.94 -95.29
N LEU A 12 7.62 37.52 -95.02
CA LEU A 12 8.82 37.45 -95.91
C LEU A 12 9.67 36.18 -95.67
N VAL A 13 9.61 35.56 -94.50
CA VAL A 13 10.35 34.34 -94.21
C VAL A 13 9.59 33.09 -94.70
N ILE A 14 8.29 33.09 -94.80
CA ILE A 14 7.48 31.96 -95.31
C ILE A 14 7.58 31.83 -96.82
N GLY A 15 7.86 32.93 -97.56
CA GLY A 15 8.04 32.92 -99.02
C GLY A 15 9.36 32.32 -99.50
N MET A 16 10.45 32.32 -98.67
CA MET A 16 11.78 31.81 -99.08
C MET A 16 11.97 30.31 -98.82
N VAL A 17 11.20 29.70 -97.88
CA VAL A 17 11.27 28.29 -97.62
C VAL A 17 10.43 27.44 -98.60
N ALA A 18 9.40 28.02 -99.23
CA ALA A 18 8.59 27.34 -100.25
C ALA A 18 9.28 27.28 -101.61
N GLY A 19 10.24 28.17 -101.93
CA GLY A 19 10.96 28.20 -103.21
C GLY A 19 12.13 27.21 -103.29
N ALA A 20 12.76 26.84 -102.21
CA ALA A 20 13.89 25.88 -102.19
C ALA A 20 13.42 24.40 -102.15
N GLY A 21 12.17 24.13 -101.77
CA GLY A 21 11.63 22.79 -101.73
C GLY A 21 11.16 22.22 -103.07
N TYR A 22 10.96 23.15 -104.14
CA TYR A 22 10.40 22.70 -105.45
C TYR A 22 11.50 22.35 -106.49
N LEU A 23 12.73 22.67 -106.28
CA LEU A 23 13.88 22.38 -107.19
C LEU A 23 14.72 21.17 -106.83
N GLY A 24 14.44 20.51 -105.63
CA GLY A 24 15.08 19.28 -105.14
C GLY A 24 14.39 17.96 -105.56
N LEU A 25 13.24 18.03 -106.21
CA LEU A 25 12.36 16.83 -106.39
C LEU A 25 12.44 16.23 -107.84
N GLN A 26 13.49 16.56 -108.67
CA GLN A 26 13.59 15.99 -110.00
C GLN A 26 14.91 15.22 -110.34
N SER A 27 15.67 14.73 -109.37
CA SER A 27 16.84 13.92 -109.72
C SER A 27 17.15 12.85 -108.71
N VAL A 28 16.22 11.89 -108.51
CA VAL A 28 16.59 10.48 -108.10
C VAL A 28 15.46 9.56 -108.53
N GLN A 29 15.42 9.19 -109.78
CA GLN A 29 14.86 7.88 -110.14
C GLN A 29 16.06 6.91 -110.20
N GLY A 30 16.41 6.38 -109.03
CA GLY A 30 17.28 5.21 -108.88
C GLY A 30 16.42 3.99 -108.40
N LYS A 31 16.50 2.95 -109.19
CA LYS A 31 15.81 1.65 -109.02
C LYS A 31 15.73 1.19 -107.59
N ASP A 32 14.55 1.11 -107.05
CA ASP A 32 14.28 0.36 -105.82
C ASP A 32 14.34 -1.14 -106.12
N THR A 33 15.40 -1.79 -105.59
CA THR A 33 15.37 -3.16 -105.19
C THR A 33 14.77 -3.19 -103.75
N PRO A 34 13.74 -4.01 -103.42
CA PRO A 34 13.25 -4.11 -102.09
C PRO A 34 14.34 -4.72 -101.21
N GLY A 35 15.20 -3.89 -100.56
CA GLY A 35 16.00 -4.33 -99.43
C GLY A 35 15.09 -4.50 -98.26
N THR A 36 14.96 -5.73 -97.80
CA THR A 36 14.31 -6.05 -96.53
C THR A 36 15.04 -5.31 -95.43
N GLU A 37 14.43 -4.22 -94.86
CA GLU A 37 14.94 -3.62 -93.64
C GLU A 37 15.01 -4.73 -92.59
N ALA A 38 16.20 -4.99 -92.07
CA ALA A 38 16.39 -5.92 -91.00
C ALA A 38 15.55 -5.44 -89.83
N PRO A 39 14.69 -6.28 -89.35
CA PRO A 39 13.87 -5.92 -88.17
C PRO A 39 14.77 -5.58 -86.94
N SER A 40 14.35 -4.68 -86.09
CA SER A 40 15.06 -4.44 -84.86
C SER A 40 15.10 -5.71 -84.02
N THR A 41 16.31 -6.14 -83.70
CA THR A 41 16.50 -7.44 -82.97
C THR A 41 17.14 -7.19 -81.60
N VAL A 42 16.85 -8.10 -80.66
CA VAL A 42 17.46 -8.16 -79.33
C VAL A 42 18.12 -9.52 -79.20
N ALA A 43 19.40 -9.56 -78.90
CA ALA A 43 20.13 -10.81 -78.71
C ALA A 43 19.76 -11.48 -77.39
N VAL A 44 19.63 -12.78 -77.38
CA VAL A 44 19.50 -13.60 -76.17
C VAL A 44 20.82 -13.50 -75.39
N THR A 45 20.75 -12.96 -74.18
CA THR A 45 21.89 -12.80 -73.30
C THR A 45 21.74 -13.65 -72.05
N ARG A 46 22.86 -13.84 -71.35
CA ARG A 46 22.80 -14.33 -69.97
C ARG A 46 22.68 -13.15 -69.04
N GLY A 47 21.83 -13.28 -68.04
CA GLY A 47 21.60 -12.28 -67.01
C GLY A 47 20.73 -12.82 -65.90
N ASP A 48 20.47 -11.98 -64.93
CA ASP A 48 19.68 -12.31 -63.78
C ASP A 48 18.20 -12.05 -64.06
N VAL A 49 17.36 -12.99 -63.69
CA VAL A 49 15.90 -12.87 -63.79
C VAL A 49 15.33 -12.92 -62.36
N GLN A 50 14.65 -11.87 -61.99
CA GLN A 50 14.03 -11.78 -60.66
C GLN A 50 12.56 -11.35 -60.74
N THR A 51 11.79 -11.86 -59.77
CA THR A 51 10.41 -11.46 -59.55
C THR A 51 10.35 -10.74 -58.22
N THR A 52 9.78 -9.57 -58.23
CA THR A 52 9.71 -8.73 -57.02
C THR A 52 8.27 -8.38 -56.67
N VAL A 53 8.05 -8.16 -55.38
CA VAL A 53 6.82 -7.57 -54.84
C VAL A 53 7.15 -6.17 -54.35
N THR A 54 6.51 -5.18 -54.94
CA THR A 54 6.68 -3.78 -54.53
C THR A 54 5.78 -3.46 -53.37
N ALA A 55 6.37 -2.99 -52.28
CA ALA A 55 5.71 -2.66 -51.04
C ALA A 55 6.03 -1.23 -50.63
N PRO A 56 5.10 -0.28 -50.80
CA PRO A 56 5.30 1.10 -50.35
C PRO A 56 5.39 1.13 -48.82
N GLY A 57 6.21 2.02 -48.27
CA GLY A 57 6.47 2.11 -46.87
C GLY A 57 7.08 3.43 -46.43
N HIS A 58 7.54 3.42 -45.21
CA HIS A 58 8.24 4.58 -44.61
C HIS A 58 9.26 4.11 -43.57
N VAL A 59 10.19 4.96 -43.29
CA VAL A 59 11.21 4.73 -42.25
C VAL A 59 10.58 4.88 -40.88
N VAL A 60 10.82 3.93 -39.97
CA VAL A 60 10.37 3.95 -38.57
C VAL A 60 11.55 3.71 -37.63
N ASN A 61 11.43 4.18 -36.41
CA ASN A 61 12.38 3.81 -35.38
C ASN A 61 12.16 2.36 -34.96
N ALA A 62 13.21 1.58 -34.85
CA ALA A 62 13.12 0.18 -34.46
C ALA A 62 12.58 0.00 -33.02
N ARG A 63 12.72 1.04 -32.18
CA ARG A 63 12.25 1.05 -30.81
C ARG A 63 11.72 2.43 -30.44
N GLU A 64 10.49 2.46 -29.98
CA GLU A 64 9.87 3.63 -29.39
C GLU A 64 9.28 3.27 -28.03
N ALA A 65 9.29 4.23 -27.11
CA ALA A 65 8.68 4.08 -25.80
C ALA A 65 7.96 5.35 -25.40
N VAL A 66 6.70 5.19 -24.99
CA VAL A 66 5.93 6.24 -24.33
C VAL A 66 6.22 6.16 -22.85
N LEU A 67 6.93 7.15 -22.33
CA LEU A 67 7.31 7.21 -20.93
C LEU A 67 6.25 7.94 -20.13
N ALA A 68 5.91 7.38 -18.97
CA ALA A 68 4.87 7.88 -18.08
C ALA A 68 5.32 7.73 -16.63
N PHE A 69 4.84 8.62 -15.76
CA PHE A 69 5.02 8.44 -14.32
C PHE A 69 4.16 7.32 -13.76
N GLY A 70 4.69 6.56 -12.81
CA GLY A 70 3.94 5.52 -12.10
C GLY A 70 2.93 6.05 -11.09
N VAL A 71 3.05 7.32 -10.72
CA VAL A 71 2.18 8.00 -9.75
C VAL A 71 1.65 9.31 -10.34
N ALA A 72 0.51 9.76 -9.81
CA ALA A 72 -0.04 11.07 -10.17
C ALA A 72 0.65 12.17 -9.34
N GLY A 73 0.88 13.32 -9.94
CA GLY A 73 1.46 14.45 -9.25
C GLY A 73 1.56 15.69 -10.13
N THR A 74 2.01 16.80 -9.56
CA THR A 74 2.32 18.02 -10.31
C THR A 74 3.71 17.92 -10.88
N LEU A 75 3.87 18.22 -12.16
CA LEU A 75 5.16 18.22 -12.84
C LEU A 75 6.01 19.41 -12.34
N ALA A 76 7.10 19.11 -11.62
CA ALA A 76 7.99 20.15 -11.07
C ALA A 76 8.93 20.67 -12.17
N GLU A 77 9.66 19.76 -12.81
CA GLU A 77 10.69 20.11 -13.80
C GLU A 77 10.67 19.14 -14.98
N VAL A 78 11.02 19.68 -16.16
CA VAL A 78 11.27 18.91 -17.38
C VAL A 78 12.66 19.27 -17.88
N HIS A 79 13.53 18.27 -17.92
CA HIS A 79 14.96 18.43 -18.28
C HIS A 79 15.25 18.11 -19.75
N THR A 80 14.23 17.90 -20.55
CA THR A 80 14.35 17.56 -21.96
C THR A 80 13.39 18.38 -22.83
N GLN A 81 13.62 18.34 -24.14
CA GLN A 81 12.75 18.96 -25.12
C GLN A 81 12.78 18.13 -26.42
N PRO A 82 11.76 18.27 -27.28
CA PRO A 82 11.73 17.59 -28.58
C PRO A 82 12.98 17.84 -29.39
N GLY A 83 13.54 16.76 -29.96
CA GLY A 83 14.79 16.80 -30.76
C GLY A 83 16.06 16.59 -29.95
N LEU A 84 16.04 16.58 -28.62
CA LEU A 84 17.21 16.36 -27.80
C LEU A 84 17.57 14.88 -27.73
N GLN A 85 18.87 14.58 -27.89
CA GLN A 85 19.42 13.24 -27.64
C GLN A 85 19.65 13.03 -26.12
N VAL A 86 19.25 11.89 -25.61
CA VAL A 86 19.38 11.51 -24.20
C VAL A 86 20.08 10.17 -24.05
N SER A 87 20.80 10.01 -22.96
CA SER A 87 21.49 8.76 -22.62
C SER A 87 20.62 7.89 -21.71
N THR A 88 20.90 6.58 -21.71
CA THR A 88 20.23 5.64 -20.78
C THR A 88 20.43 6.07 -19.32
N GLY A 89 19.35 6.10 -18.54
CA GLY A 89 19.34 6.52 -17.14
C GLY A 89 19.34 8.05 -16.93
N GLN A 90 19.35 8.84 -18.00
CA GLN A 90 19.27 10.30 -17.89
C GLN A 90 17.90 10.73 -17.38
N LEU A 91 17.89 11.63 -16.39
CA LEU A 91 16.66 12.25 -15.87
C LEU A 91 16.01 13.13 -16.95
N LEU A 92 14.74 12.87 -17.21
CA LEU A 92 13.95 13.56 -18.24
C LEU A 92 12.93 14.52 -17.64
N ALA A 93 12.28 14.09 -16.57
CA ALA A 93 11.28 14.89 -15.86
C ALA A 93 11.14 14.43 -14.42
N GLN A 94 10.63 15.32 -13.56
CA GLN A 94 10.44 15.08 -12.15
C GLN A 94 9.13 15.70 -11.67
N LEU A 95 8.37 14.94 -10.89
CA LEU A 95 7.20 15.44 -10.17
C LEU A 95 7.62 16.21 -8.92
N ASP A 96 6.70 16.98 -8.34
CA ASP A 96 6.88 17.55 -7.01
C ASP A 96 6.92 16.42 -5.97
N GLU A 97 8.08 16.22 -5.37
CA GLU A 97 8.34 15.15 -4.42
C GLU A 97 7.88 15.49 -2.99
N ALA A 98 7.59 16.77 -2.69
CA ALA A 98 7.23 17.18 -1.34
C ALA A 98 6.06 16.39 -0.75
N PRO A 99 4.91 16.22 -1.45
CA PRO A 99 3.81 15.40 -0.93
C PRO A 99 4.15 13.92 -0.80
N LEU A 100 5.05 13.39 -1.63
CA LEU A 100 5.48 12.00 -1.58
C LEU A 100 6.42 11.75 -0.40
N HIS A 101 7.32 12.68 -0.12
CA HIS A 101 8.15 12.63 1.09
C HIS A 101 7.31 12.66 2.37
N GLU A 102 6.21 13.45 2.40
CA GLU A 102 5.27 13.42 3.53
C GLU A 102 4.59 12.06 3.67
N GLN A 103 4.20 11.43 2.56
CA GLN A 103 3.63 10.07 2.60
C GLN A 103 4.64 9.04 3.12
N VAL A 104 5.90 9.12 2.72
CA VAL A 104 6.95 8.25 3.26
C VAL A 104 7.13 8.46 4.76
N ARG A 105 7.18 9.72 5.22
CA ARG A 105 7.30 10.04 6.65
C ARG A 105 6.10 9.53 7.46
N ALA A 106 4.89 9.69 6.94
CA ALA A 106 3.69 9.17 7.58
C ALA A 106 3.73 7.63 7.69
N ALA A 107 4.07 6.94 6.60
CA ALA A 107 4.20 5.48 6.62
C ALA A 107 5.33 4.98 7.54
N GLN A 108 6.43 5.72 7.68
CA GLN A 108 7.49 5.41 8.65
C GLN A 108 6.99 5.54 10.08
N ALA A 109 6.25 6.61 10.40
CA ALA A 109 5.67 6.80 11.73
C ALA A 109 4.66 5.70 12.07
N ASP A 110 3.81 5.30 11.10
CA ASP A 110 2.87 4.19 11.28
C ASP A 110 3.59 2.86 11.56
N LEU A 111 4.72 2.61 10.88
CA LEU A 111 5.56 1.45 11.14
C LEU A 111 6.17 1.48 12.55
N GLU A 112 6.69 2.63 12.98
CA GLU A 112 7.22 2.79 14.34
C GLU A 112 6.15 2.53 15.40
N VAL A 113 4.93 3.04 15.20
CA VAL A 113 3.79 2.79 16.10
C VAL A 113 3.44 1.30 16.16
N ALA A 114 3.37 0.64 15.01
CA ALA A 114 3.07 -0.78 14.95
C ALA A 114 4.17 -1.63 15.63
N GLN A 115 5.44 -1.30 15.38
CA GLN A 115 6.58 -1.96 16.04
C GLN A 115 6.61 -1.73 17.54
N ALA A 116 6.31 -0.50 18.01
CA ALA A 116 6.21 -0.21 19.42
C ALA A 116 5.09 -1.00 20.09
N GLY A 117 3.93 -1.12 19.42
CA GLY A 117 2.80 -1.94 19.88
C GLY A 117 3.18 -3.42 20.03
N LEU A 118 3.85 -3.99 19.03
CA LEU A 118 4.36 -5.36 19.09
C LEU A 118 5.38 -5.54 20.23
N ALA A 119 6.33 -4.61 20.35
CA ALA A 119 7.35 -4.66 21.38
C ALA A 119 6.75 -4.57 22.80
N GLN A 120 5.72 -3.73 22.98
CA GLN A 120 4.99 -3.63 24.22
C GLN A 120 4.28 -4.95 24.59
N LEU A 121 3.62 -5.58 23.61
CA LEU A 121 3.02 -6.89 23.82
C LEU A 121 4.06 -7.96 24.16
N GLN A 122 5.19 -7.98 23.44
CA GLN A 122 6.29 -8.94 23.68
C GLN A 122 6.97 -8.72 25.02
N ALA A 123 7.06 -7.48 25.51
CA ALA A 123 7.62 -7.18 26.83
C ALA A 123 6.78 -7.78 27.98
N GLY A 124 5.50 -8.03 27.70
CA GLY A 124 4.58 -8.59 28.69
C GLY A 124 4.27 -7.62 29.84
N PRO A 125 3.70 -8.13 30.95
CA PRO A 125 3.36 -7.34 32.12
C PRO A 125 4.60 -6.75 32.80
N SER A 126 4.47 -5.50 33.23
CA SER A 126 5.56 -4.81 33.95
C SER A 126 5.82 -5.42 35.33
N ALA A 127 7.02 -5.23 35.84
CA ALA A 127 7.39 -5.67 37.20
C ALA A 127 6.46 -5.05 38.28
N ALA A 128 5.92 -3.85 38.04
CA ALA A 128 4.96 -3.20 38.94
C ALA A 128 3.60 -3.92 38.93
N GLU A 129 3.09 -4.32 37.79
CA GLU A 129 1.83 -5.09 37.69
C GLU A 129 1.98 -6.45 38.33
N TRP A 130 3.10 -7.14 38.13
CA TRP A 130 3.43 -8.39 38.82
C TRP A 130 3.45 -8.23 40.36
N ALA A 131 4.14 -7.22 40.86
CA ALA A 131 4.21 -6.96 42.29
C ALA A 131 2.82 -6.61 42.88
N ALA A 132 2.01 -5.85 42.16
CA ALA A 132 0.65 -5.52 42.58
C ALA A 132 -0.23 -6.75 42.65
N ALA A 133 -0.22 -7.62 41.65
CA ALA A 133 -1.00 -8.86 41.64
C ALA A 133 -0.54 -9.84 42.76
N GLN A 134 0.77 -9.97 43.02
CA GLN A 134 1.29 -10.77 44.12
C GLN A 134 0.87 -10.22 45.46
N LEU A 135 0.88 -8.88 45.62
CA LEU A 135 0.45 -8.22 46.86
C LEU A 135 -1.07 -8.44 47.05
N ALA A 136 -1.88 -8.33 46.01
CA ALA A 136 -3.32 -8.60 46.06
C ALA A 136 -3.59 -10.03 46.52
N LEU A 137 -2.91 -11.00 45.90
CA LEU A 137 -3.03 -12.40 46.30
C LEU A 137 -2.64 -12.63 47.78
N SER A 138 -1.46 -12.14 48.18
CA SER A 138 -0.97 -12.31 49.54
C SER A 138 -1.88 -11.67 50.59
N SER A 139 -2.49 -10.52 50.27
CA SER A 139 -3.45 -9.83 51.13
C SER A 139 -4.78 -10.60 51.24
N ALA A 140 -5.29 -11.14 50.11
CA ALA A 140 -6.49 -11.96 50.08
C ALA A 140 -6.31 -13.27 50.91
N GLU A 141 -5.16 -13.95 50.71
CA GLU A 141 -4.82 -15.14 51.50
C GLU A 141 -4.64 -14.83 52.98
N ALA A 142 -4.03 -13.71 53.35
CA ALA A 142 -3.88 -13.29 54.74
C ALA A 142 -5.24 -13.06 55.38
N ARG A 143 -6.19 -12.42 54.66
CA ARG A 143 -7.56 -12.22 55.12
C ARG A 143 -8.29 -13.55 55.31
N LEU A 144 -8.21 -14.46 54.34
CA LEU A 144 -8.82 -15.81 54.46
C LEU A 144 -8.25 -16.58 55.66
N ARG A 145 -6.91 -16.52 55.81
CA ARG A 145 -6.25 -17.16 56.98
C ARG A 145 -6.73 -16.57 58.32
N ALA A 146 -6.86 -15.25 58.40
CA ALA A 146 -7.36 -14.58 59.58
C ALA A 146 -8.80 -14.98 59.91
N LEU A 147 -9.69 -15.05 58.92
CA LEU A 147 -11.07 -15.50 59.11
C LEU A 147 -11.15 -16.98 59.46
N THR A 148 -10.34 -17.84 58.87
CA THR A 148 -10.30 -19.27 59.11
C THR A 148 -9.70 -19.62 60.48
N ALA A 149 -8.69 -18.87 60.93
CA ALA A 149 -8.07 -19.04 62.24
C ALA A 149 -9.04 -18.68 63.40
N GLY A 150 -10.00 -17.81 63.07
CA GLY A 150 -10.96 -17.33 64.04
C GLY A 150 -10.34 -16.42 65.12
N PRO A 151 -11.12 -16.03 66.13
CA PRO A 151 -10.63 -15.21 67.22
C PRO A 151 -9.57 -15.94 68.05
N SER A 152 -8.59 -15.23 68.47
CA SER A 152 -7.54 -15.80 69.32
C SER A 152 -8.09 -16.22 70.73
N ALA A 153 -7.45 -17.18 71.33
CA ALA A 153 -7.80 -17.58 72.68
C ALA A 153 -7.72 -16.41 73.70
N ALA A 154 -6.84 -15.46 73.47
CA ALA A 154 -6.72 -14.25 74.30
C ALA A 154 -7.92 -13.31 74.16
N GLU A 155 -8.44 -13.13 72.90
CA GLU A 155 -9.65 -12.31 72.67
C GLU A 155 -10.89 -12.95 73.30
N ILE A 156 -11.05 -14.26 73.20
CA ILE A 156 -12.13 -14.99 73.82
C ILE A 156 -12.02 -14.86 75.36
N ALA A 157 -10.83 -15.08 75.91
CA ALA A 157 -10.59 -14.91 77.36
C ALA A 157 -10.90 -13.51 77.88
N SER A 158 -10.51 -12.49 77.06
CA SER A 158 -10.81 -11.05 77.36
C SER A 158 -12.33 -10.83 77.39
N ALA A 159 -13.06 -11.31 76.39
CA ALA A 159 -14.53 -11.20 76.36
C ALA A 159 -15.22 -11.98 77.45
N GLU A 160 -14.70 -13.15 77.85
CA GLU A 160 -15.17 -13.88 79.00
C GLU A 160 -14.97 -13.15 80.34
N ALA A 161 -13.82 -12.43 80.47
CA ALA A 161 -13.54 -11.57 81.62
C ALA A 161 -14.50 -10.35 81.61
N GLU A 162 -14.80 -9.74 80.45
CA GLU A 162 -15.81 -8.65 80.34
C GLU A 162 -17.21 -9.17 80.80
N VAL A 163 -17.61 -10.34 80.37
CA VAL A 163 -18.89 -10.96 80.82
C VAL A 163 -18.90 -11.22 82.34
N ALA A 164 -17.78 -11.77 82.88
CA ALA A 164 -17.64 -11.97 84.26
C ALA A 164 -17.72 -10.67 85.14
N ALA A 165 -17.03 -9.62 84.65
CA ALA A 165 -17.09 -8.26 85.25
C ALA A 165 -18.53 -7.71 85.30
N ALA A 166 -19.22 -7.77 84.12
CA ALA A 166 -20.60 -7.27 84.02
C ALA A 166 -21.59 -8.09 84.87
N ARG A 167 -21.36 -9.42 85.01
CA ARG A 167 -22.14 -10.24 85.95
C ARG A 167 -21.90 -9.85 87.40
N ASN A 168 -20.68 -9.61 87.79
CA ASN A 168 -20.34 -9.20 89.13
C ASN A 168 -20.93 -7.82 89.42
N GLU A 169 -20.85 -6.86 88.51
CA GLU A 169 -21.50 -5.54 88.65
C GLU A 169 -22.99 -5.66 88.85
N LEU A 170 -23.68 -6.49 88.05
CA LEU A 170 -25.10 -6.73 88.21
C LEU A 170 -25.40 -7.44 89.52
N ALA A 171 -24.56 -8.40 89.97
CA ALA A 171 -24.75 -9.12 91.25
C ALA A 171 -24.60 -8.15 92.41
N VAL A 172 -23.63 -7.29 92.40
CA VAL A 172 -23.43 -6.27 93.44
C VAL A 172 -24.66 -5.36 93.51
N LEU A 173 -25.11 -4.82 92.39
CA LEU A 173 -26.31 -3.98 92.35
C LEU A 173 -27.58 -4.68 92.83
N ARG A 174 -27.74 -5.99 92.56
CA ARG A 174 -28.85 -6.77 93.06
C ARG A 174 -28.78 -7.07 94.52
N ALA A 175 -27.60 -7.14 95.09
CA ALA A 175 -27.37 -7.39 96.49
C ALA A 175 -27.57 -6.14 97.36
N LEU A 176 -27.78 -4.99 96.76
CA LEU A 176 -28.07 -3.77 97.48
C LEU A 176 -29.54 -3.78 98.03
N PRO A 177 -29.78 -3.35 99.20
CA PRO A 177 -28.81 -2.83 100.17
C PRO A 177 -27.95 -3.96 100.82
N ASP A 178 -26.64 -3.72 100.93
CA ASP A 178 -25.70 -4.68 101.51
C ASP A 178 -25.99 -4.88 103.03
N PRO A 179 -26.24 -6.12 103.43
CA PRO A 179 -26.57 -6.38 104.81
C PRO A 179 -25.51 -5.98 105.83
N ALA A 180 -24.22 -6.09 105.44
CA ALA A 180 -23.11 -5.68 106.32
C ALA A 180 -23.09 -4.21 106.54
N THR A 181 -23.23 -3.42 105.40
CA THR A 181 -23.31 -1.97 105.48
C THR A 181 -24.53 -1.48 106.25
N LEU A 182 -25.69 -2.13 106.08
CA LEU A 182 -26.91 -1.86 106.85
C LEU A 182 -26.69 -2.11 108.33
N THR A 183 -26.10 -3.23 108.70
CA THR A 183 -25.80 -3.56 110.08
C THR A 183 -24.85 -2.58 110.72
N GLN A 184 -23.81 -2.17 110.01
CA GLN A 184 -22.85 -1.15 110.43
C GLN A 184 -23.50 0.23 110.61
N ALA A 185 -24.31 0.67 109.64
CA ALA A 185 -25.01 1.93 109.72
C ALA A 185 -26.07 1.92 110.87
N GLN A 186 -26.78 0.82 111.07
CA GLN A 186 -27.71 0.63 112.15
C GLN A 186 -26.97 0.74 113.54
N ALA A 187 -25.83 0.06 113.66
CA ALA A 187 -25.02 0.12 114.89
C ALA A 187 -24.48 1.56 115.17
N GLN A 188 -24.19 2.30 114.10
CA GLN A 188 -23.80 3.73 114.23
C GLN A 188 -24.96 4.61 114.72
N LEU A 189 -26.16 4.40 114.12
CA LEU A 189 -27.41 5.06 114.57
C LEU A 189 -27.73 4.76 116.01
N ASP A 190 -27.64 3.52 116.41
CA ASP A 190 -27.89 3.05 117.75
C ASP A 190 -26.93 3.72 118.76
N ARG A 191 -25.65 3.87 118.45
CA ARG A 191 -24.66 4.61 119.26
C ARG A 191 -24.97 6.10 119.36
N ALA A 192 -25.26 6.72 118.19
CA ALA A 192 -25.58 8.10 118.11
C ALA A 192 -26.87 8.43 118.82
N SER A 193 -27.88 7.59 118.74
CA SER A 193 -29.13 7.75 119.50
C SER A 193 -28.96 7.63 121.05
N ALA A 194 -28.13 6.70 121.51
CA ALA A 194 -27.75 6.56 122.89
C ALA A 194 -26.99 7.84 123.40
N ALA A 195 -26.05 8.34 122.55
CA ALA A 195 -25.32 9.56 122.93
C ALA A 195 -26.25 10.77 122.94
N LEU A 196 -27.20 10.87 122.00
CA LEU A 196 -28.21 11.95 121.99
C LEU A 196 -29.09 11.93 123.27
N GLN A 197 -29.55 10.71 123.59
CA GLN A 197 -30.37 10.57 124.83
C GLN A 197 -29.59 10.92 126.08
N GLN A 198 -28.32 10.58 126.27
CA GLN A 198 -27.44 11.00 127.29
C GLN A 198 -27.26 12.49 127.36
N ALA A 199 -26.98 13.12 126.21
CA ALA A 199 -26.79 14.58 126.09
C ALA A 199 -28.08 15.34 126.38
N GLN A 200 -29.21 14.82 125.90
CA GLN A 200 -30.54 15.35 126.23
C GLN A 200 -30.83 15.31 127.71
N THR A 201 -30.57 14.17 128.33
CA THR A 201 -30.78 13.99 129.82
C THR A 201 -29.83 14.96 130.61
N ALA A 202 -28.62 15.13 130.13
CA ALA A 202 -27.66 16.07 130.74
C ALA A 202 -28.09 17.51 130.58
N TYR A 203 -28.62 17.85 129.44
CA TYR A 203 -29.15 19.24 129.11
C TYR A 203 -30.43 19.50 129.94
N ASP A 204 -31.38 18.59 130.08
CA ASP A 204 -32.63 18.70 130.80
C ASP A 204 -32.37 19.00 132.28
N ARG A 205 -31.27 18.48 132.83
CA ARG A 205 -30.90 18.76 134.25
C ARG A 205 -30.46 20.22 134.49
N VAL A 206 -30.08 20.94 133.46
CA VAL A 206 -29.59 22.31 133.59
C VAL A 206 -30.39 23.31 132.70
N ARG A 207 -31.51 22.91 132.16
CA ARG A 207 -32.31 23.66 131.17
C ARG A 207 -32.90 24.98 131.75
N ASP A 208 -33.18 25.05 133.06
CA ASP A 208 -33.81 26.12 133.76
C ASP A 208 -32.75 27.20 134.18
N ARG A 209 -31.51 27.06 133.84
CA ARG A 209 -30.44 28.02 134.10
C ARG A 209 -30.41 29.17 133.06
N PRO A 210 -30.24 30.45 133.54
CA PRO A 210 -30.21 31.57 132.63
C PRO A 210 -29.08 31.59 131.61
N ASP A 211 -27.96 30.89 131.88
CA ASP A 211 -26.74 30.82 131.08
C ASP A 211 -26.66 29.48 130.18
N ILE A 212 -27.78 28.74 130.05
CA ILE A 212 -27.86 27.43 129.40
C ILE A 212 -27.16 27.38 128.07
N GLY A 213 -27.24 28.36 127.17
CA GLY A 213 -26.60 28.39 125.85
C GLY A 213 -25.06 28.41 125.84
N LEU A 214 -24.44 28.78 126.95
CA LEU A 214 -22.98 28.87 127.19
C LEU A 214 -22.46 27.59 127.92
N LEU A 215 -23.32 26.74 128.31
CA LEU A 215 -22.91 25.54 129.03
C LEU A 215 -22.46 24.38 128.11
N PRO A 216 -21.44 23.63 128.54
CA PRO A 216 -20.95 22.50 127.80
C PRO A 216 -22.01 21.46 127.33
N GLN A 217 -23.11 21.33 128.20
CA GLN A 217 -24.24 20.43 127.95
C GLN A 217 -25.07 20.83 126.71
N ALA A 218 -25.25 22.15 126.41
CA ALA A 218 -25.91 22.66 125.24
C ALA A 218 -25.12 22.29 123.96
N LEU A 219 -23.80 22.57 124.03
CA LEU A 219 -22.90 22.16 122.93
C LEU A 219 -22.83 20.65 122.72
N ALA A 220 -22.83 19.86 123.78
CA ALA A 220 -22.85 18.39 123.73
C ALA A 220 -24.14 17.89 123.10
N LEU A 221 -25.31 18.46 123.47
CA LEU A 221 -26.57 18.13 122.82
C LEU A 221 -26.60 18.46 121.33
N GLN A 222 -26.16 19.68 121.00
CA GLN A 222 -26.04 20.07 119.54
C GLN A 222 -25.20 19.13 118.77
N ARG A 223 -24.01 18.73 119.28
CA ARG A 223 -23.12 17.70 118.64
C ARG A 223 -23.79 16.37 118.54
N ALA A 224 -24.39 15.85 119.61
CA ALA A 224 -25.04 14.55 119.55
C ALA A 224 -26.28 14.55 118.65
N THR A 225 -27.01 15.67 118.46
CA THR A 225 -28.04 15.83 117.44
C THR A 225 -27.51 15.73 116.06
N THR A 226 -26.42 16.46 115.77
CA THR A 226 -25.76 16.44 114.42
C THR A 226 -25.19 15.03 114.10
N ASP A 227 -24.60 14.37 115.14
CA ASP A 227 -24.07 13.00 114.99
C ASP A 227 -25.21 11.97 114.72
N TYR A 228 -26.36 12.14 115.37
CA TYR A 228 -27.53 11.30 115.15
C TYR A 228 -28.12 11.53 113.73
N GLU A 229 -28.30 12.78 113.31
CA GLU A 229 -28.79 13.10 112.00
C GLU A 229 -27.85 12.59 110.94
N ALA A 230 -26.52 12.70 111.13
CA ALA A 230 -25.53 12.17 110.23
C ALA A 230 -25.57 10.56 110.14
N ALA A 231 -25.70 9.94 111.29
CA ALA A 231 -25.85 8.47 111.33
C ALA A 231 -27.20 8.00 110.78
N GLN A 232 -28.27 8.80 110.93
CA GLN A 232 -29.57 8.52 110.31
C GLN A 232 -29.46 8.67 108.76
N ALA A 233 -28.87 9.70 108.28
CA ALA A 233 -28.64 9.90 106.89
C ALA A 233 -27.73 8.82 106.22
N SER A 234 -26.71 8.31 106.98
CA SER A 234 -25.89 7.17 106.65
C SER A 234 -26.68 5.85 106.50
N LEU A 235 -27.60 5.59 107.45
CA LEU A 235 -28.47 4.46 107.39
C LEU A 235 -29.48 4.54 106.25
N ASP A 236 -30.05 5.72 106.00
CA ASP A 236 -30.98 5.88 104.88
C ASP A 236 -30.26 5.75 103.57
N ALA A 237 -29.01 6.24 103.42
CA ALA A 237 -28.14 6.01 102.27
C ALA A 237 -27.83 4.47 102.14
N ALA A 238 -27.54 3.77 103.26
CA ALA A 238 -27.28 2.30 103.25
C ALA A 238 -28.53 1.46 102.90
N ARG A 239 -29.72 2.01 103.15
CA ARG A 239 -31.04 1.34 102.82
C ARG A 239 -31.40 1.56 101.33
N GLN A 240 -30.73 2.48 100.65
CA GLN A 240 -31.07 2.71 99.20
C GLN A 240 -30.75 1.47 98.38
N ALA A 241 -31.78 0.87 97.82
CA ALA A 241 -31.66 -0.18 96.81
C ALA A 241 -31.13 0.43 95.52
N ALA A 242 -30.47 -0.33 94.64
CA ALA A 242 -30.08 0.08 93.32
C ALA A 242 -31.27 0.63 92.50
N THR A 243 -31.08 1.76 91.84
CA THR A 243 -32.15 2.34 91.02
C THR A 243 -32.53 1.40 89.87
N PRO A 244 -33.80 1.34 89.48
CA PRO A 244 -34.19 0.52 88.32
C PRO A 244 -33.36 0.85 87.06
N ALA A 245 -33.01 2.09 86.87
CA ALA A 245 -32.17 2.52 85.75
C ALA A 245 -30.75 1.93 85.83
N ALA A 246 -30.14 1.87 87.04
CA ALA A 246 -28.83 1.25 87.21
C ALA A 246 -28.85 -0.27 86.95
N LEU A 247 -29.88 -0.94 87.40
CA LEU A 247 -30.11 -2.38 87.17
C LEU A 247 -30.31 -2.67 85.65
N GLU A 248 -31.10 -1.89 84.95
CA GLU A 248 -31.30 -2.03 83.53
C GLU A 248 -30.01 -1.70 82.72
N ALA A 249 -29.26 -0.68 83.13
CA ALA A 249 -27.94 -0.35 82.49
C ALA A 249 -26.94 -1.54 82.69
N ALA A 250 -26.89 -2.17 83.90
CA ALA A 250 -26.01 -3.29 84.16
C ALA A 250 -26.47 -4.55 83.40
N ARG A 251 -27.78 -4.76 83.23
CA ARG A 251 -28.33 -5.84 82.37
C ARG A 251 -27.97 -5.62 80.90
N ALA A 252 -28.09 -4.39 80.40
CA ALA A 252 -27.73 -4.02 79.05
C ALA A 252 -26.23 -4.24 78.75
N ARG A 253 -25.36 -3.87 79.74
CA ARG A 253 -23.91 -4.14 79.64
C ARG A 253 -23.63 -5.66 79.61
N LEU A 254 -24.26 -6.43 80.48
CA LEU A 254 -24.10 -7.87 80.45
C LEU A 254 -24.58 -8.49 79.13
N ALA A 255 -25.72 -8.06 78.60
CA ALA A 255 -26.26 -8.55 77.35
C ALA A 255 -25.31 -8.17 76.17
N ALA A 256 -24.76 -6.95 76.14
CA ALA A 256 -23.79 -6.53 75.17
C ALA A 256 -22.50 -7.37 75.26
N ALA A 257 -21.93 -7.59 76.42
CA ALA A 257 -20.75 -8.42 76.62
C ALA A 257 -21.00 -9.89 76.20
N GLN A 258 -22.16 -10.45 76.51
CA GLN A 258 -22.58 -11.79 76.11
C GLN A 258 -22.74 -11.90 74.57
N ALA A 259 -23.36 -10.88 73.94
CA ALA A 259 -23.48 -10.81 72.47
C ALA A 259 -22.13 -10.76 71.82
N LYS A 260 -21.21 -9.95 72.31
CA LYS A 260 -19.81 -9.85 71.81
C LYS A 260 -19.09 -11.19 71.93
N LEU A 261 -19.18 -11.88 73.11
CA LEU A 261 -18.58 -13.17 73.30
C LEU A 261 -19.19 -14.23 72.35
N HIS A 262 -20.51 -14.20 72.18
CA HIS A 262 -21.19 -15.10 71.24
C HIS A 262 -20.72 -14.88 69.82
N GLN A 263 -20.66 -13.66 69.40
CA GLN A 263 -20.13 -13.27 68.03
C GLN A 263 -18.69 -13.78 67.85
N LEU A 264 -17.81 -13.60 68.86
CA LEU A 264 -16.45 -14.11 68.80
C LEU A 264 -16.45 -15.67 68.76
N LYS A 265 -17.26 -16.36 69.54
CA LYS A 265 -17.32 -17.84 69.55
C LYS A 265 -17.93 -18.42 68.28
N THR A 266 -18.83 -17.76 67.61
CA THR A 266 -19.38 -18.20 66.30
C THR A 266 -18.36 -18.06 65.16
N GLY A 267 -17.36 -17.21 65.31
CA GLY A 267 -16.35 -17.00 64.29
C GLY A 267 -16.93 -16.31 63.05
N ALA A 268 -16.19 -16.36 61.92
CA ALA A 268 -16.64 -15.85 60.65
C ALA A 268 -17.82 -16.67 60.10
N SER A 269 -18.78 -16.01 59.52
CA SER A 269 -19.90 -16.65 58.84
C SER A 269 -19.45 -17.43 57.60
N ALA A 270 -20.25 -18.43 57.18
CA ALA A 270 -19.98 -19.18 55.96
C ALA A 270 -19.91 -18.26 54.74
N ASP A 271 -20.74 -17.21 54.73
CA ASP A 271 -20.74 -16.22 53.62
C ASP A 271 -19.48 -15.38 53.60
N GLU A 272 -18.96 -14.96 54.78
CA GLU A 272 -17.68 -14.21 54.87
C GLU A 272 -16.49 -15.06 54.42
N LEU A 273 -16.47 -16.34 54.80
CA LEU A 273 -15.46 -17.29 54.35
C LEU A 273 -15.54 -17.52 52.84
N ALA A 274 -16.76 -17.74 52.30
CA ALA A 274 -16.96 -17.90 50.87
C ALA A 274 -16.53 -16.66 50.06
N LEU A 275 -16.86 -15.47 50.59
CA LEU A 275 -16.42 -14.22 49.94
C LEU A 275 -14.87 -14.06 49.95
N ALA A 276 -14.23 -14.40 51.07
CA ALA A 276 -12.77 -14.35 51.16
C ALA A 276 -12.11 -15.40 50.24
N GLN A 277 -12.68 -16.59 50.11
CA GLN A 277 -12.22 -17.61 49.16
C GLN A 277 -12.35 -17.11 47.74
N LEU A 278 -13.49 -16.51 47.35
CA LEU A 278 -13.67 -15.92 46.02
C LEU A 278 -12.66 -14.82 45.75
N GLN A 279 -12.32 -14.01 46.75
CA GLN A 279 -11.26 -12.98 46.57
C GLN A 279 -9.88 -13.58 46.30
N VAL A 280 -9.53 -14.70 46.93
CA VAL A 280 -8.30 -15.44 46.65
C VAL A 280 -8.34 -16.02 45.24
N GLU A 281 -9.46 -16.64 44.83
CA GLU A 281 -9.61 -17.16 43.45
C GLU A 281 -9.49 -16.09 42.40
N LEU A 282 -10.09 -14.91 42.61
CA LEU A 282 -9.98 -13.77 41.71
C LEU A 282 -8.52 -13.28 41.59
N ALA A 283 -7.81 -13.14 42.74
CA ALA A 283 -6.42 -12.74 42.72
C ALA A 283 -5.51 -13.78 42.08
N HIS A 284 -5.81 -15.08 42.25
CA HIS A 284 -5.12 -16.15 41.53
C HIS A 284 -5.37 -16.10 40.02
N ALA A 285 -6.61 -15.86 39.58
CA ALA A 285 -6.97 -15.74 38.16
C ALA A 285 -6.25 -14.54 37.51
N GLU A 286 -6.19 -13.40 38.20
CA GLU A 286 -5.45 -12.21 37.74
C GLU A 286 -3.95 -12.51 37.56
N LEU A 287 -3.34 -13.15 38.58
CA LEU A 287 -1.94 -13.55 38.50
C LEU A 287 -1.69 -14.57 37.36
N ALA A 288 -2.61 -15.52 37.17
CA ALA A 288 -2.52 -16.49 36.08
C ALA A 288 -2.65 -15.85 34.72
N GLN A 289 -3.51 -14.86 34.56
CA GLN A 289 -3.66 -14.08 33.33
C GLN A 289 -2.36 -13.31 33.00
N LEU A 290 -1.75 -12.66 33.99
CA LEU A 290 -0.44 -12.00 33.82
C LEU A 290 0.67 -13.01 33.46
N THR A 291 0.63 -14.21 34.07
CA THR A 291 1.60 -15.29 33.80
C THR A 291 1.45 -15.86 32.39
N ALA A 292 0.24 -15.98 31.87
CA ALA A 292 -0.02 -16.46 30.52
C ALA A 292 0.53 -15.50 29.44
N GLY A 293 0.67 -14.22 29.80
CA GLY A 293 1.13 -13.19 28.85
C GLY A 293 0.13 -12.92 27.73
N PRO A 294 0.55 -12.22 26.66
CA PRO A 294 -0.29 -11.93 25.51
C PRO A 294 -0.65 -13.23 24.77
N SER A 295 -1.87 -13.31 24.28
CA SER A 295 -2.29 -14.48 23.53
C SER A 295 -1.54 -14.60 22.20
N ALA A 296 -1.39 -15.82 21.68
CA ALA A 296 -0.83 -16.04 20.34
C ALA A 296 -1.65 -15.35 19.22
N ALA A 297 -2.91 -15.04 19.48
CA ALA A 297 -3.75 -14.27 18.56
C ALA A 297 -3.38 -12.79 18.58
N ASP A 298 -3.18 -12.21 19.77
CA ASP A 298 -2.79 -10.80 19.90
C ASP A 298 -1.41 -10.54 19.28
N LEU A 299 -0.46 -11.46 19.52
CA LEU A 299 0.88 -11.37 18.89
C LEU A 299 0.79 -11.43 17.36
N ARG A 300 0.03 -12.39 16.81
CA ARG A 300 -0.17 -12.47 15.36
C ARG A 300 -0.86 -11.24 14.79
N GLN A 301 -1.81 -10.67 15.51
CA GLN A 301 -2.46 -9.44 15.09
C GLN A 301 -1.49 -8.26 15.08
N ALA A 302 -0.65 -8.12 16.09
CA ALA A 302 0.37 -7.09 16.15
C ALA A 302 1.45 -7.29 15.07
N GLU A 303 1.89 -8.52 14.82
CA GLU A 303 2.81 -8.86 13.72
C GLU A 303 2.19 -8.51 12.36
N ALA A 304 0.92 -8.82 12.13
CA ALA A 304 0.21 -8.46 10.91
C ALA A 304 0.10 -6.94 10.74
N ALA A 305 -0.07 -6.18 11.83
CA ALA A 305 -0.08 -4.73 11.80
C ALA A 305 1.29 -4.16 11.37
N VAL A 306 2.40 -4.74 11.86
CA VAL A 306 3.76 -4.39 11.43
C VAL A 306 3.94 -4.67 9.94
N GLN A 307 3.54 -5.85 9.45
CA GLN A 307 3.63 -6.20 8.03
C GLN A 307 2.83 -5.26 7.14
N LEU A 308 1.61 -4.87 7.56
CA LEU A 308 0.80 -3.90 6.83
C LEU A 308 1.49 -2.54 6.75
N ALA A 309 2.10 -2.07 7.83
CA ALA A 309 2.83 -0.82 7.86
C ALA A 309 4.11 -0.88 7.00
N GLU A 310 4.83 -2.01 6.98
CA GLU A 310 5.97 -2.25 6.09
C GLU A 310 5.58 -2.19 4.61
N VAL A 311 4.46 -2.82 4.25
CA VAL A 311 3.91 -2.76 2.89
C VAL A 311 3.52 -1.33 2.52
N ALA A 312 2.90 -0.59 3.45
CA ALA A 312 2.55 0.82 3.23
C ALA A 312 3.79 1.69 3.00
N LEU A 313 4.85 1.49 3.80
CA LEU A 313 6.13 2.18 3.63
C LEU A 313 6.78 1.82 2.28
N SER A 314 6.83 0.55 1.92
CA SER A 314 7.36 0.10 0.64
C SER A 314 6.61 0.72 -0.54
N LYS A 315 5.28 0.81 -0.46
CA LYS A 315 4.44 1.48 -1.46
C LYS A 315 4.73 2.98 -1.54
N ALA A 316 4.91 3.65 -0.42
CA ALA A 316 5.24 5.07 -0.40
C ALA A 316 6.63 5.35 -1.01
N LEU A 317 7.63 4.50 -0.71
CA LEU A 317 8.97 4.57 -1.31
C LEU A 317 8.95 4.33 -2.82
N ALA A 318 8.23 3.29 -3.29
CA ALA A 318 8.05 3.03 -4.72
C ALA A 318 7.32 4.19 -5.42
N GLY A 319 6.38 4.83 -4.72
CA GLY A 319 5.74 6.05 -5.20
C GLY A 319 6.72 7.20 -5.39
N LEU A 320 7.62 7.41 -4.44
CA LEU A 320 8.66 8.43 -4.52
C LEU A 320 9.66 8.13 -5.66
N GLU A 321 10.09 6.88 -5.81
CA GLU A 321 10.95 6.46 -6.93
C GLU A 321 10.27 6.68 -8.28
N SER A 322 8.97 6.43 -8.35
CA SER A 322 8.15 6.63 -9.56
C SER A 322 7.87 8.11 -9.88
N ALA A 323 8.28 9.04 -9.02
CA ALA A 323 8.16 10.48 -9.26
C ALA A 323 9.27 11.01 -10.17
N THR A 324 10.30 10.23 -10.45
CA THR A 324 11.36 10.56 -11.39
C THR A 324 11.20 9.77 -12.69
N LEU A 325 11.26 10.44 -13.83
CA LEU A 325 11.17 9.83 -15.13
C LEU A 325 12.54 9.82 -15.79
N VAL A 326 13.09 8.63 -15.99
CA VAL A 326 14.42 8.44 -16.59
C VAL A 326 14.32 7.73 -17.96
N ALA A 327 15.29 7.97 -18.83
CA ALA A 327 15.36 7.31 -20.11
C ALA A 327 15.74 5.83 -19.99
N PRO A 328 14.90 4.87 -20.43
CA PRO A 328 15.19 3.44 -20.35
C PRO A 328 16.26 2.97 -21.35
N PHE A 329 16.52 3.75 -22.39
CA PHE A 329 17.55 3.54 -23.39
C PHE A 329 18.02 4.90 -23.95
N ALA A 330 19.17 4.93 -24.59
CA ALA A 330 19.66 6.11 -25.29
C ALA A 330 18.85 6.34 -26.58
N GLY A 331 18.46 7.58 -26.84
CA GLY A 331 17.64 7.89 -28.00
C GLY A 331 17.34 9.37 -28.12
N THR A 332 16.44 9.72 -29.06
CA THR A 332 15.97 11.08 -29.30
C THR A 332 14.56 11.25 -28.76
N VAL A 333 14.32 12.32 -28.05
CA VAL A 333 12.99 12.71 -27.61
C VAL A 333 12.18 13.24 -28.78
N LEU A 334 11.07 12.57 -29.10
CA LEU A 334 10.23 13.01 -30.25
C LEU A 334 9.17 14.00 -29.79
N GLU A 335 8.56 13.77 -28.60
CA GLU A 335 7.45 14.57 -28.09
C GLU A 335 7.53 14.72 -26.59
N VAL A 336 7.15 15.88 -26.09
CA VAL A 336 6.90 16.17 -24.67
C VAL A 336 5.50 16.77 -24.57
N ARG A 337 4.59 16.12 -23.85
CA ARG A 337 3.15 16.43 -23.89
C ARG A 337 2.67 17.37 -22.80
N ALA A 338 3.49 17.65 -21.78
CA ALA A 338 3.10 18.53 -20.69
C ALA A 338 4.28 19.37 -20.22
N GLY A 339 3.98 20.52 -19.61
CA GLY A 339 4.96 21.48 -19.08
C GLY A 339 4.98 21.54 -17.55
N PRO A 340 6.01 22.18 -16.98
CA PRO A 340 6.11 22.40 -15.53
C PRO A 340 4.86 23.10 -14.98
N GLY A 341 4.38 22.64 -13.81
CA GLY A 341 3.18 23.13 -13.13
C GLY A 341 1.89 22.39 -13.53
N GLU A 342 1.91 21.52 -14.52
CA GLU A 342 0.74 20.73 -14.91
C GLU A 342 0.58 19.49 -14.03
N MET A 343 -0.68 19.07 -13.81
CA MET A 343 -1.00 17.86 -13.08
C MET A 343 -1.03 16.66 -14.03
N ILE A 344 -0.24 15.65 -13.73
CA ILE A 344 -0.11 14.44 -14.52
C ILE A 344 -0.78 13.28 -13.79
N ALA A 345 -1.62 12.54 -14.51
CA ALA A 345 -2.21 11.30 -14.00
C ALA A 345 -1.21 10.14 -14.09
N ALA A 346 -1.32 9.17 -13.18
CA ALA A 346 -0.52 7.96 -13.24
C ALA A 346 -0.75 7.20 -14.56
N GLY A 347 0.32 6.80 -15.24
CA GLY A 347 0.28 6.11 -16.54
C GLY A 347 0.00 7.01 -17.74
N ALA A 348 -0.19 8.32 -17.56
CA ALA A 348 -0.33 9.24 -18.68
C ALA A 348 1.01 9.40 -19.40
N GLY A 349 1.03 9.11 -20.72
CA GLY A 349 2.23 9.24 -21.55
C GLY A 349 2.69 10.69 -21.64
N LEU A 350 3.85 10.98 -21.11
CA LEU A 350 4.45 12.31 -21.07
C LEU A 350 5.48 12.53 -22.18
N ILE A 351 6.37 11.58 -22.34
CA ILE A 351 7.51 11.72 -23.27
C ILE A 351 7.51 10.54 -24.23
N LEU A 352 7.59 10.84 -25.53
CA LEU A 352 7.85 9.84 -26.57
C LEU A 352 9.34 9.81 -26.84
N LEU A 353 10.00 8.70 -26.50
CA LEU A 353 11.42 8.45 -26.72
C LEU A 353 11.59 7.41 -27.82
N ALA A 354 12.47 7.69 -28.80
CA ALA A 354 12.79 6.79 -29.89
C ALA A 354 14.30 6.51 -29.99
N ASP A 355 14.65 5.29 -30.32
CA ASP A 355 16.02 4.91 -30.65
C ASP A 355 16.32 5.25 -32.13
N SER A 356 16.78 6.44 -32.35
CA SER A 356 17.13 6.91 -33.70
C SER A 356 18.43 6.30 -34.30
N SER A 357 19.15 5.49 -33.48
CA SER A 357 20.35 4.77 -33.96
C SER A 357 20.01 3.53 -34.79
N ARG A 358 18.79 3.05 -34.67
CA ARG A 358 18.28 1.86 -35.36
C ARG A 358 16.99 2.21 -36.08
N LEU A 359 17.09 2.32 -37.38
CA LEU A 359 15.95 2.53 -38.25
C LEU A 359 15.55 1.23 -38.92
N GLU A 360 14.27 1.03 -39.13
CA GLU A 360 13.67 -0.02 -39.93
C GLU A 360 12.78 0.62 -40.99
N VAL A 361 12.49 -0.08 -42.07
CA VAL A 361 11.48 0.35 -43.03
C VAL A 361 10.23 -0.50 -42.78
N GLU A 362 9.15 0.17 -42.40
CA GLU A 362 7.82 -0.46 -42.34
C GLU A 362 7.17 -0.26 -43.72
N SER A 363 6.92 -1.40 -44.39
CA SER A 363 6.26 -1.42 -45.69
C SER A 363 4.97 -2.23 -45.61
N THR A 364 4.08 -2.01 -46.57
CA THR A 364 2.79 -2.68 -46.61
C THR A 364 2.67 -3.57 -47.85
N VAL A 365 2.21 -4.81 -47.63
CA VAL A 365 1.98 -5.79 -48.71
C VAL A 365 0.49 -6.14 -48.73
N ILE A 366 -0.04 -6.28 -49.97
CA ILE A 366 -1.43 -6.72 -50.15
C ILE A 366 -1.59 -8.22 -49.84
N GLU A 367 -2.81 -8.63 -49.51
CA GLU A 367 -3.10 -10.03 -49.15
C GLU A 367 -2.72 -11.05 -50.24
N GLU A 368 -2.81 -10.65 -51.50
CA GLU A 368 -2.51 -11.54 -52.64
C GLU A 368 -1.00 -11.86 -52.74
N ASP A 369 -0.14 -10.91 -52.37
CA ASP A 369 1.31 -11.07 -52.43
C ASP A 369 1.92 -11.59 -51.14
N LEU A 370 1.17 -11.53 -50.01
CA LEU A 370 1.64 -11.96 -48.70
C LEU A 370 2.18 -13.40 -48.67
N PRO A 371 1.57 -14.39 -49.35
CA PRO A 371 2.10 -15.77 -49.38
C PRO A 371 3.46 -15.90 -50.05
N LEU A 372 3.86 -14.94 -50.89
CA LEU A 372 5.12 -14.93 -51.61
C LEU A 372 6.26 -14.31 -50.78
N VAL A 373 5.91 -13.53 -49.73
CA VAL A 373 6.87 -12.83 -48.88
C VAL A 373 7.24 -13.68 -47.68
N GLN A 374 8.54 -13.86 -47.46
CA GLN A 374 9.07 -14.61 -46.33
C GLN A 374 10.16 -13.86 -45.60
N SER A 375 10.26 -14.09 -44.29
CA SER A 375 11.35 -13.52 -43.50
C SER A 375 12.71 -13.99 -44.00
N GLY A 376 13.67 -13.07 -44.10
CA GLY A 376 15.01 -13.33 -44.63
C GLY A 376 15.19 -13.05 -46.10
N GLN A 377 14.11 -12.83 -46.88
CA GLN A 377 14.24 -12.43 -48.30
C GLN A 377 14.95 -11.12 -48.44
N GLN A 378 15.71 -11.01 -49.56
CA GLN A 378 16.42 -9.79 -49.94
C GLN A 378 15.42 -8.75 -50.43
N VAL A 379 15.68 -7.53 -50.08
CA VAL A 379 14.85 -6.37 -50.44
C VAL A 379 15.77 -5.25 -50.96
N GLU A 380 15.38 -4.66 -52.03
CA GLU A 380 15.96 -3.41 -52.51
C GLU A 380 15.12 -2.24 -51.99
N LEU A 381 15.77 -1.33 -51.26
CA LEU A 381 15.12 -0.17 -50.67
C LEU A 381 15.46 1.08 -51.46
N PHE A 382 14.45 1.85 -51.80
CA PHE A 382 14.52 3.12 -52.45
C PHE A 382 13.94 4.20 -51.56
N PHE A 383 14.70 5.29 -51.35
CA PHE A 383 14.28 6.40 -50.52
C PHE A 383 14.05 7.65 -51.37
N ASP A 384 12.84 8.23 -51.27
CA ASP A 384 12.53 9.45 -52.03
C ASP A 384 13.48 10.61 -51.72
N ALA A 385 13.96 10.65 -50.45
CA ALA A 385 14.91 11.66 -50.00
C ALA A 385 16.32 11.50 -50.61
N GLN A 386 16.68 10.27 -51.06
CA GLN A 386 18.02 9.94 -51.62
C GLN A 386 17.86 8.92 -52.76
N PRO A 387 17.41 9.37 -53.96
CA PRO A 387 17.06 8.48 -55.08
C PRO A 387 18.26 7.72 -55.67
N GLU A 388 19.47 8.19 -55.44
CA GLU A 388 20.69 7.56 -55.94
C GLU A 388 21.24 6.46 -55.03
N ALA A 389 20.71 6.38 -53.78
CA ALA A 389 21.16 5.38 -52.82
C ALA A 389 20.39 4.07 -53.02
N GLN A 390 21.08 3.07 -53.58
CA GLN A 390 20.56 1.68 -53.60
C GLN A 390 20.97 0.97 -52.32
N VAL A 391 19.99 0.61 -51.52
CA VAL A 391 20.22 -0.05 -50.21
C VAL A 391 19.64 -1.46 -50.24
N LEU A 392 20.48 -2.41 -49.91
CA LEU A 392 20.06 -3.80 -49.73
C LEU A 392 19.62 -4.03 -48.30
N GLY A 393 18.42 -4.54 -48.14
CA GLY A 393 17.85 -4.95 -46.85
C GLY A 393 17.40 -6.39 -46.85
N ARG A 394 16.81 -6.80 -45.74
CA ARG A 394 16.16 -8.10 -45.61
C ARG A 394 14.84 -7.93 -44.87
N VAL A 395 13.87 -8.73 -45.26
CA VAL A 395 12.62 -8.85 -44.49
C VAL A 395 12.94 -9.42 -43.10
N ALA A 396 12.82 -8.61 -42.07
CA ALA A 396 13.10 -9.00 -40.69
C ALA A 396 11.91 -9.76 -40.09
N ARG A 397 10.71 -9.21 -40.23
CA ARG A 397 9.47 -9.81 -39.71
C ARG A 397 8.26 -9.38 -40.53
N ILE A 398 7.27 -10.24 -40.49
CA ILE A 398 5.94 -10.01 -41.09
C ILE A 398 4.94 -10.00 -39.95
N VAL A 399 4.09 -8.99 -39.88
CA VAL A 399 3.02 -8.92 -38.86
C VAL A 399 1.78 -9.60 -39.44
N PRO A 400 1.35 -10.76 -38.89
CA PRO A 400 0.20 -11.50 -39.41
C PRO A 400 -1.13 -10.90 -38.94
N GLN A 401 -1.24 -9.58 -39.03
CA GLN A 401 -2.42 -8.82 -38.64
C GLN A 401 -2.74 -7.83 -39.75
N ARG A 402 -3.99 -7.87 -40.21
CA ARG A 402 -4.48 -6.89 -41.19
C ARG A 402 -4.48 -5.50 -40.59
N LEU A 403 -3.92 -4.55 -41.33
CA LEU A 403 -3.98 -3.15 -40.98
C LEU A 403 -5.42 -2.61 -41.12
N PRO A 404 -5.82 -1.63 -40.29
CA PRO A 404 -7.08 -0.95 -40.43
C PRO A 404 -7.18 -0.24 -41.78
N GLY A 405 -8.29 -0.38 -42.50
CA GLY A 405 -8.51 0.27 -43.78
C GLY A 405 -9.37 -0.54 -44.73
N ASP A 406 -9.71 0.01 -45.88
CA ASP A 406 -10.57 -0.59 -46.88
C ASP A 406 -9.86 -1.73 -47.65
N ARG A 407 -8.54 -1.64 -47.80
CA ARG A 407 -7.72 -2.66 -48.45
C ARG A 407 -7.12 -3.61 -47.42
N PRO A 408 -7.04 -4.91 -47.72
CA PRO A 408 -6.36 -5.87 -46.87
C PRO A 408 -4.83 -5.73 -47.03
N LEU A 409 -4.22 -4.90 -46.17
CA LEU A 409 -2.79 -4.65 -46.11
C LEU A 409 -2.19 -5.29 -44.89
N TYR A 410 -0.97 -5.79 -45.02
CA TYR A 410 -0.17 -6.37 -43.93
C TYR A 410 1.16 -5.67 -43.81
N ALA A 411 1.57 -5.35 -42.57
CA ALA A 411 2.84 -4.70 -42.32
C ALA A 411 3.99 -5.70 -42.37
N ILE A 412 5.05 -5.32 -43.02
CA ILE A 412 6.34 -6.00 -42.99
C ILE A 412 7.42 -5.00 -42.57
N TYR A 413 8.38 -5.50 -41.83
CA TYR A 413 9.51 -4.70 -41.36
C TYR A 413 10.80 -5.19 -42.02
N ILE A 414 11.54 -4.26 -42.54
CA ILE A 414 12.76 -4.51 -43.29
C ILE A 414 13.91 -3.84 -42.58
N THR A 415 14.99 -4.59 -42.38
CA THR A 415 16.24 -4.10 -41.82
C THR A 415 17.34 -4.06 -42.84
N SER A 416 18.19 -3.08 -42.74
CA SER A 416 19.44 -2.97 -43.53
C SER A 416 20.59 -2.62 -42.58
N ALA A 417 21.78 -3.10 -42.91
CA ALA A 417 23.00 -2.74 -42.21
C ALA A 417 23.57 -1.40 -42.69
N ASP A 418 23.28 -1.01 -43.95
CA ASP A 418 23.91 0.11 -44.65
C ASP A 418 22.88 1.19 -44.99
N LEU A 419 22.09 1.63 -44.02
CA LEU A 419 21.17 2.74 -44.23
C LEU A 419 21.94 4.04 -44.43
N PRO A 420 21.58 4.87 -45.39
CA PRO A 420 22.22 6.15 -45.64
C PRO A 420 22.13 7.10 -44.44
N GLU A 421 23.16 7.91 -44.26
CA GLU A 421 23.13 8.95 -43.22
C GLU A 421 22.08 10.03 -43.54
N GLY A 422 21.43 10.54 -42.51
CA GLY A 422 20.42 11.60 -42.63
C GLY A 422 18.99 11.12 -42.84
N LEU A 423 18.76 9.81 -42.89
CA LEU A 423 17.38 9.29 -42.83
C LEU A 423 16.77 9.53 -41.44
N VAL A 424 15.52 9.94 -41.44
CA VAL A 424 14.73 10.11 -40.21
C VAL A 424 13.41 9.37 -40.34
N ALA A 425 12.88 8.95 -39.21
CA ALA A 425 11.57 8.31 -39.17
C ALA A 425 10.49 9.21 -39.80
N GLY A 426 9.58 8.62 -40.55
CA GLY A 426 8.55 9.29 -41.32
C GLY A 426 8.92 9.58 -42.79
N MET A 427 10.17 9.38 -43.20
CA MET A 427 10.55 9.49 -44.62
C MET A 427 9.98 8.34 -45.42
N THR A 428 9.52 8.60 -46.66
CA THR A 428 8.97 7.60 -47.57
C THR A 428 10.08 6.68 -48.08
N ALA A 429 9.77 5.42 -48.17
CA ALA A 429 10.63 4.37 -48.71
C ALA A 429 9.82 3.34 -49.48
N ASP A 430 10.26 3.00 -50.67
CA ASP A 430 9.69 1.88 -51.43
C ASP A 430 10.60 0.65 -51.30
N ALA A 431 9.98 -0.49 -51.04
CA ALA A 431 10.68 -1.75 -50.91
C ALA A 431 10.33 -2.67 -52.08
N SER A 432 11.33 -3.18 -52.75
CA SER A 432 11.21 -4.18 -53.79
C SER A 432 11.73 -5.54 -53.25
N ILE A 433 10.80 -6.39 -52.85
CA ILE A 433 11.11 -7.68 -52.19
C ILE A 433 11.36 -8.72 -53.25
N VAL A 434 12.54 -9.33 -53.29
CA VAL A 434 12.87 -10.41 -54.23
C VAL A 434 12.22 -11.70 -53.72
N VAL A 435 11.19 -12.16 -54.43
CA VAL A 435 10.44 -13.36 -54.07
C VAL A 435 10.99 -14.61 -54.73
N ASP A 436 11.52 -14.48 -55.95
CA ASP A 436 12.25 -15.55 -56.65
C ASP A 436 13.33 -14.93 -57.56
N SER A 437 14.46 -15.61 -57.72
CA SER A 437 15.57 -15.15 -58.56
C SER A 437 16.32 -16.30 -59.20
N ARG A 438 16.81 -16.09 -60.41
CA ARG A 438 17.74 -16.98 -61.13
C ARG A 438 18.90 -16.15 -61.61
N GLU A 439 20.09 -16.56 -61.28
CA GLU A 439 21.33 -15.91 -61.68
C GLU A 439 21.95 -16.59 -62.89
N ASP A 440 22.58 -15.78 -63.75
CA ASP A 440 23.31 -16.25 -64.96
C ASP A 440 22.50 -17.19 -65.88
N VAL A 441 21.20 -16.93 -66.07
CA VAL A 441 20.32 -17.72 -66.96
C VAL A 441 20.15 -17.04 -68.32
N LEU A 442 19.80 -17.79 -69.37
CA LEU A 442 19.42 -17.23 -70.65
C LEU A 442 18.13 -16.45 -70.49
N CYS A 443 18.14 -15.20 -70.87
CA CYS A 443 16.99 -14.32 -70.70
C CYS A 443 16.71 -13.44 -71.93
N LEU A 444 15.45 -13.09 -72.05
CA LEU A 444 14.94 -12.09 -73.00
C LEU A 444 14.02 -11.09 -72.28
N PRO A 445 13.94 -9.88 -72.80
CA PRO A 445 12.96 -8.90 -72.32
C PRO A 445 11.55 -9.47 -72.43
N ARG A 446 10.78 -9.38 -71.33
CA ARG A 446 9.42 -9.94 -71.22
C ARG A 446 8.48 -9.51 -72.36
N ALA A 447 8.68 -8.29 -72.87
CA ALA A 447 7.88 -7.75 -73.97
C ALA A 447 7.99 -8.56 -75.29
N LEU A 448 9.10 -9.30 -75.47
CA LEU A 448 9.37 -10.05 -76.68
C LEU A 448 8.87 -11.51 -76.64
N VAL A 449 8.48 -11.98 -75.47
CA VAL A 449 8.13 -13.40 -75.24
C VAL A 449 6.64 -13.52 -74.99
N ARG A 450 5.91 -14.12 -75.91
CA ARG A 450 4.48 -14.41 -75.74
C ARG A 450 4.30 -15.74 -75.01
N ALA A 451 4.39 -15.70 -73.71
CA ALA A 451 4.30 -16.87 -72.87
C ALA A 451 2.84 -17.36 -72.74
N ARG A 452 2.64 -18.69 -72.82
CA ARG A 452 1.36 -19.37 -72.54
C ARG A 452 1.33 -19.92 -71.11
N SER A 453 0.18 -20.31 -70.65
CA SER A 453 -0.01 -20.86 -69.32
C SER A 453 0.62 -22.25 -69.11
N ASP A 454 1.01 -22.93 -70.19
CA ASP A 454 1.61 -24.27 -70.20
C ASP A 454 3.15 -24.28 -70.08
N GLY A 455 3.77 -23.10 -69.81
CA GLY A 455 5.24 -23.01 -69.69
C GLY A 455 5.96 -22.91 -71.04
N MET A 456 5.23 -22.86 -72.16
CA MET A 456 5.75 -22.65 -73.49
C MET A 456 5.54 -21.19 -73.94
N ALA A 457 6.44 -20.68 -74.72
CA ALA A 457 6.32 -19.38 -75.38
C ALA A 457 6.69 -19.48 -76.83
N THR A 458 6.23 -18.50 -77.60
CA THR A 458 6.66 -18.37 -78.99
C THR A 458 7.47 -17.09 -79.15
N VAL A 459 8.65 -17.20 -79.75
CA VAL A 459 9.53 -16.07 -80.06
C VAL A 459 9.78 -16.03 -81.55
N GLN A 460 9.99 -14.81 -82.10
CA GLN A 460 10.34 -14.64 -83.51
C GLN A 460 11.86 -14.46 -83.62
N VAL A 461 12.54 -15.50 -84.12
CA VAL A 461 14.01 -15.50 -84.26
C VAL A 461 14.39 -15.02 -85.62
N TRP A 462 15.33 -14.09 -85.72
CA TRP A 462 15.93 -13.59 -86.97
C TRP A 462 17.06 -14.53 -87.36
N THR A 463 16.99 -15.19 -88.51
CA THR A 463 18.03 -16.11 -89.01
C THR A 463 19.03 -15.38 -89.92
N GLY A 464 18.98 -14.06 -89.99
CA GLY A 464 19.79 -13.27 -90.93
C GLY A 464 19.14 -13.04 -92.29
N SER A 465 18.07 -13.76 -92.63
CA SER A 465 17.36 -13.61 -93.92
C SER A 465 15.82 -13.68 -93.77
N GLU A 466 15.35 -14.43 -92.81
CA GLU A 466 13.91 -14.66 -92.56
C GLU A 466 13.61 -14.66 -91.06
N VAL A 467 12.36 -14.36 -90.69
CA VAL A 467 11.82 -14.46 -89.30
C VAL A 467 11.19 -15.81 -89.15
N GLU A 468 11.71 -16.62 -88.22
CA GLU A 468 11.19 -17.92 -87.85
C GLU A 468 10.45 -17.88 -86.53
N GLU A 469 9.21 -18.38 -86.47
CA GLU A 469 8.53 -18.56 -85.21
C GLU A 469 9.03 -19.87 -84.55
N ARG A 470 9.60 -19.74 -83.34
CA ARG A 470 10.15 -20.84 -82.59
C ARG A 470 9.49 -20.97 -81.24
N ALA A 471 9.10 -22.16 -80.91
CA ALA A 471 8.61 -22.49 -79.57
C ALA A 471 9.78 -22.64 -78.60
N VAL A 472 9.76 -21.93 -77.51
CA VAL A 472 10.77 -21.96 -76.46
C VAL A 472 10.12 -22.35 -75.12
N GLN A 473 10.84 -23.05 -74.26
CA GLN A 473 10.43 -23.36 -72.90
C GLN A 473 10.88 -22.20 -71.98
N VAL A 474 9.94 -21.65 -71.23
CA VAL A 474 10.21 -20.55 -70.30
C VAL A 474 10.25 -21.04 -68.88
N GLY A 475 11.18 -20.53 -68.10
CA GLY A 475 11.30 -20.77 -66.66
C GLY A 475 10.67 -19.62 -65.85
N LEU A 476 11.49 -18.97 -64.98
CA LEU A 476 11.08 -17.86 -64.18
C LEU A 476 10.64 -16.68 -65.03
N ARG A 477 9.46 -16.15 -64.70
CA ARG A 477 8.91 -14.94 -65.37
C ARG A 477 9.18 -13.74 -64.49
N GLY A 478 10.32 -13.11 -64.70
CA GLY A 478 10.69 -11.90 -63.98
C GLY A 478 9.93 -10.67 -64.44
N ASP A 479 10.19 -9.57 -63.75
CA ASP A 479 9.50 -8.28 -64.01
C ASP A 479 9.96 -7.66 -65.33
N VAL A 480 11.24 -7.73 -65.65
CA VAL A 480 11.84 -7.18 -66.86
C VAL A 480 12.20 -8.26 -67.86
N TYR A 481 12.77 -9.38 -67.42
CA TYR A 481 13.24 -10.46 -68.24
C TYR A 481 12.49 -11.78 -67.92
N ILE A 482 12.48 -12.69 -68.92
CA ILE A 482 11.97 -14.07 -68.78
C ILE A 482 13.14 -15.01 -68.99
N GLU A 483 13.25 -16.02 -68.09
CA GLU A 483 14.20 -17.13 -68.25
C GLU A 483 13.79 -18.04 -69.39
N LEU A 484 14.78 -18.43 -70.19
CA LEU A 484 14.62 -19.38 -71.26
C LEU A 484 15.37 -20.67 -70.88
N LEU A 485 14.62 -21.77 -70.77
CA LEU A 485 15.16 -23.08 -70.35
C LEU A 485 15.64 -23.89 -71.55
N ASP A 486 14.90 -23.82 -72.70
CA ASP A 486 15.22 -24.60 -73.92
C ASP A 486 14.58 -23.94 -75.13
N GLY A 487 15.08 -24.31 -76.34
CA GLY A 487 14.55 -23.89 -77.64
C GLY A 487 15.27 -22.73 -78.33
N ILE A 488 16.23 -22.08 -77.64
CA ILE A 488 17.02 -20.94 -78.18
C ILE A 488 18.41 -20.93 -77.54
N ALA A 489 19.40 -20.48 -78.29
CA ALA A 489 20.79 -20.42 -77.84
C ALA A 489 21.23 -18.95 -77.55
N GLN A 490 22.28 -18.82 -76.74
CA GLN A 490 22.89 -17.51 -76.44
C GLN A 490 23.40 -16.87 -77.74
N GLY A 491 23.09 -15.63 -77.95
CA GLY A 491 23.50 -14.84 -79.14
C GLY A 491 22.56 -14.93 -80.32
N GLU A 492 21.50 -15.76 -80.28
CA GLU A 492 20.43 -15.71 -81.26
C GLU A 492 19.65 -14.40 -81.16
N GLU A 493 19.27 -13.85 -82.29
CA GLU A 493 18.58 -12.57 -82.36
C GLU A 493 17.05 -12.78 -82.44
N VAL A 494 16.32 -12.14 -81.54
CA VAL A 494 14.85 -12.16 -81.45
C VAL A 494 14.32 -10.82 -81.93
N VAL A 495 13.34 -10.86 -82.82
CA VAL A 495 12.75 -9.64 -83.41
C VAL A 495 12.00 -8.85 -82.35
N ALA A 496 12.40 -7.59 -82.18
CA ALA A 496 11.65 -6.67 -81.38
C ALA A 496 10.44 -6.17 -82.20
N GLN A 497 9.24 -6.42 -81.66
CA GLN A 497 7.98 -5.98 -82.29
C GLN A 497 7.74 -4.49 -82.00
#